data_c1ddaf00bcf1c9fb447c56ef258b623b
#
_entry.id   c1ddaf00bcf1c9fb447c56ef258b623b
#
_cell.length_a   1.000
_cell.length_b   1.000
_cell.length_c   1.000
_cell.angle_alpha   90.00
_cell.angle_beta   90.00
_cell.angle_gamma   90.00
#
_symmetry.space_group_name_H-M   'P 1'
#
loop_
_entity.id
_entity.type
_entity.pdbx_description
1 polymer ?
#
loop_
_entity_poly.entity_id
_entity_poly.type
_entity_poly.pdbx_seq_one_letter_code
_entity_poly.pdbx_strand_id
1 'polypeptide(L)'
;MKVERIEALPLTKEQTLGYARIAVREKLGKPAGNVRYMGGGSFGRAVSVQCTDGQSLVVKFLRAKDMMEKEAHDLKLLAKYSTVRVPDVLFTRRGDEKIPVDCYGMERIEGKSSLFALGMLLIGKKRRKEFADQVTTALHAIHSC
;
A
#
# COMPACT_ATOMS: atom_id res chain seq x y z
N MET A 1 8.81 -19.95 -5.87
CA MET A 1 7.99 -19.95 -4.64
C MET A 1 6.53 -19.97 -5.04
N LYS A 2 5.78 -21.05 -4.73
CA LYS A 2 4.32 -21.05 -4.93
C LYS A 2 3.69 -20.16 -3.85
N VAL A 3 3.04 -19.11 -4.27
CA VAL A 3 2.27 -18.25 -3.37
C VAL A 3 0.90 -18.92 -3.17
N GLU A 4 0.63 -19.45 -1.99
CA GLU A 4 -0.70 -19.96 -1.65
C GLU A 4 -1.69 -18.80 -1.57
N ARG A 5 -2.68 -18.82 -2.44
CA ARG A 5 -3.82 -17.90 -2.36
C ARG A 5 -4.81 -18.41 -1.33
N ILE A 6 -5.33 -17.53 -0.52
CA ILE A 6 -6.53 -17.80 0.25
C ILE A 6 -7.71 -17.68 -0.73
N GLU A 7 -8.03 -18.78 -1.43
CA GLU A 7 -8.95 -18.76 -2.58
C GLU A 7 -10.40 -18.42 -2.24
N ALA A 8 -10.80 -18.57 -0.98
CA ALA A 8 -12.21 -18.64 -0.60
C ALA A 8 -12.83 -17.29 -0.14
N LEU A 9 -12.10 -16.19 -0.09
CA LEU A 9 -12.64 -14.97 0.52
C LEU A 9 -12.82 -13.86 -0.53
N PRO A 10 -14.07 -13.57 -0.91
CA PRO A 10 -14.36 -12.40 -1.72
C PRO A 10 -14.06 -11.16 -0.89
N LEU A 11 -12.96 -10.48 -1.18
CA LEU A 11 -12.74 -9.13 -0.70
C LEU A 11 -13.50 -8.16 -1.61
N THR A 12 -14.80 -8.00 -1.35
CA THR A 12 -15.59 -6.98 -2.04
C THR A 12 -15.14 -5.59 -1.61
N LYS A 13 -15.48 -4.60 -2.40
CA LYS A 13 -15.18 -3.20 -2.09
C LYS A 13 -15.77 -2.81 -0.72
N GLU A 14 -17.03 -3.15 -0.48
CA GLU A 14 -17.76 -2.81 0.75
C GLU A 14 -17.13 -3.48 1.97
N GLN A 15 -16.82 -4.76 1.88
CA GLN A 15 -16.13 -5.50 2.95
C GLN A 15 -14.76 -4.87 3.25
N THR A 16 -14.00 -4.54 2.21
CA THR A 16 -12.66 -3.96 2.37
C THR A 16 -12.71 -2.60 3.07
N LEU A 17 -13.70 -1.75 2.75
CA LEU A 17 -13.92 -0.49 3.44
C LEU A 17 -14.28 -0.69 4.92
N GLY A 18 -15.13 -1.66 5.23
CA GLY A 18 -15.49 -2.03 6.60
C GLY A 18 -14.28 -2.55 7.39
N TYR A 19 -13.51 -3.44 6.81
CA TYR A 19 -12.29 -3.98 7.42
C TYR A 19 -11.24 -2.91 7.70
N ALA A 20 -11.09 -1.92 6.81
CA ALA A 20 -10.17 -0.82 7.04
C ALA A 20 -10.53 0.00 8.28
N ARG A 21 -11.83 0.26 8.52
CA ARG A 21 -12.31 0.93 9.73
C ARG A 21 -11.99 0.13 11.01
N ILE A 22 -12.22 -1.18 10.95
CA ILE A 22 -11.93 -2.09 12.08
C ILE A 22 -10.44 -2.11 12.37
N ALA A 23 -9.60 -2.33 11.35
CA ALA A 23 -8.15 -2.44 11.50
C ALA A 23 -7.53 -1.17 12.09
N VAL A 24 -7.93 0.01 11.59
CA VAL A 24 -7.43 1.30 12.10
C VAL A 24 -7.84 1.52 13.54
N ARG A 25 -9.10 1.23 13.87
CA ARG A 25 -9.59 1.38 15.25
C ARG A 25 -8.87 0.43 16.23
N GLU A 26 -8.67 -0.83 15.83
CA GLU A 26 -7.99 -1.82 16.68
C GLU A 26 -6.50 -1.51 16.87
N LYS A 27 -5.81 -1.10 15.81
CA LYS A 27 -4.35 -0.97 15.83
C LYS A 27 -3.85 0.41 16.22
N LEU A 28 -4.60 1.46 15.91
CA LEU A 28 -4.21 2.83 16.21
C LEU A 28 -5.08 3.49 17.27
N GLY A 29 -6.17 2.86 17.72
CA GLY A 29 -7.13 3.44 18.67
C GLY A 29 -7.88 4.66 18.12
N LYS A 30 -7.86 4.87 16.80
CA LYS A 30 -8.41 6.07 16.14
C LYS A 30 -9.65 5.74 15.33
N PRO A 31 -10.69 6.60 15.40
CA PRO A 31 -11.82 6.47 14.51
C PRO A 31 -11.41 6.79 13.05
N ALA A 32 -11.81 5.93 12.12
CA ALA A 32 -11.69 6.22 10.71
C ALA A 32 -12.82 7.17 10.29
N GLY A 33 -12.50 8.40 9.92
CA GLY A 33 -13.46 9.38 9.42
C GLY A 33 -13.89 9.03 7.99
N ASN A 34 -13.03 9.27 7.02
CA ASN A 34 -13.30 8.96 5.62
C ASN A 34 -12.48 7.75 5.16
N VAL A 35 -13.12 6.82 4.44
CA VAL A 35 -12.47 5.67 3.82
C VAL A 35 -12.79 5.64 2.33
N ARG A 36 -11.78 5.43 1.49
CA ARG A 36 -11.92 5.38 0.05
C ARG A 36 -11.18 4.18 -0.53
N TYR A 37 -11.88 3.38 -1.29
CA TYR A 37 -11.29 2.28 -2.03
C TYR A 37 -10.34 2.81 -3.12
N MET A 38 -9.10 2.36 -3.12
CA MET A 38 -8.07 2.78 -4.07
C MET A 38 -7.90 1.81 -5.23
N GLY A 39 -8.41 0.61 -5.09
CA GLY A 39 -8.26 -0.43 -6.09
C GLY A 39 -7.61 -1.69 -5.54
N GLY A 40 -7.31 -2.62 -6.42
CA GLY A 40 -6.65 -3.86 -6.09
C GLY A 40 -6.40 -4.73 -7.31
N GLY A 41 -5.53 -5.70 -7.11
CA GLY A 41 -5.19 -6.72 -8.12
C GLY A 41 -5.51 -8.13 -7.61
N SER A 42 -4.86 -9.11 -8.22
CA SER A 42 -5.05 -10.53 -7.90
C SER A 42 -4.71 -10.89 -6.44
N PHE A 43 -3.79 -10.16 -5.82
CA PHE A 43 -3.24 -10.50 -4.50
C PHE A 43 -3.70 -9.60 -3.37
N GLY A 44 -4.31 -8.46 -3.64
CA GLY A 44 -4.67 -7.55 -2.56
C GLY A 44 -5.63 -6.44 -2.94
N ARG A 45 -6.01 -5.68 -1.92
CA ARG A 45 -6.87 -4.48 -2.00
C ARG A 45 -6.24 -3.37 -1.18
N ALA A 46 -6.41 -2.13 -1.62
CA ALA A 46 -5.91 -0.95 -0.93
C ALA A 46 -7.05 0.03 -0.62
N VAL A 47 -7.03 0.58 0.58
CA VAL A 47 -8.00 1.56 1.07
C VAL A 47 -7.25 2.75 1.65
N SER A 48 -7.56 3.95 1.19
CA SER A 48 -7.13 5.19 1.83
C SER A 48 -8.06 5.47 3.02
N VAL A 49 -7.47 5.78 4.15
CA VAL A 49 -8.19 6.13 5.39
C VAL A 49 -7.71 7.50 5.84
N GLN A 50 -8.67 8.37 6.14
CA GLN A 50 -8.43 9.62 6.84
C GLN A 50 -9.07 9.51 8.22
N CYS A 51 -8.26 9.55 9.25
CA CYS A 51 -8.72 9.53 10.64
C CYS A 51 -9.33 10.87 11.05
N THR A 52 -10.13 10.87 12.09
CA THR A 52 -10.78 12.08 12.60
C THR A 52 -9.81 13.10 13.18
N ASP A 53 -8.61 12.67 13.56
CA ASP A 53 -7.51 13.55 14.03
C ASP A 53 -6.67 14.14 12.88
N GLY A 54 -7.05 13.88 11.61
CA GLY A 54 -6.38 14.38 10.42
C GLY A 54 -5.28 13.45 9.88
N GLN A 55 -4.91 12.38 10.58
CA GLN A 55 -3.92 11.42 10.07
C GLN A 55 -4.45 10.71 8.84
N SER A 56 -3.64 10.65 7.79
CA SER A 56 -3.94 9.91 6.55
C SER A 56 -3.03 8.71 6.41
N LEU A 57 -3.61 7.57 6.07
CA LEU A 57 -2.88 6.32 5.86
C LEU A 57 -3.51 5.48 4.75
N VAL A 58 -2.81 4.45 4.33
CA VAL A 58 -3.30 3.42 3.42
C VAL A 58 -3.29 2.09 4.15
N VAL A 59 -4.40 1.38 4.12
CA VAL A 59 -4.48 -0.01 4.59
C VAL A 59 -4.48 -0.93 3.38
N LYS A 60 -3.51 -1.85 3.34
CA LYS A 60 -3.40 -2.87 2.30
C LYS A 60 -3.79 -4.23 2.86
N PHE A 61 -4.74 -4.87 2.21
CA PHE A 61 -5.23 -6.21 2.51
C PHE A 61 -4.62 -7.19 1.53
N LEU A 62 -4.10 -8.30 2.02
CA LEU A 62 -3.38 -9.28 1.21
C LEU A 62 -4.07 -10.64 1.29
N ARG A 63 -4.29 -11.24 0.12
CA ARG A 63 -4.92 -12.55 -0.03
C ARG A 63 -3.92 -13.71 -0.10
N ALA A 64 -2.64 -13.40 -0.08
CA ALA A 64 -1.59 -14.38 -0.11
C ALA A 64 -0.98 -14.53 1.28
N LYS A 65 -0.79 -15.77 1.71
CA LYS A 65 -0.16 -16.10 2.98
C LYS A 65 1.26 -15.55 3.03
N ASP A 66 1.65 -15.05 4.20
CA ASP A 66 2.99 -14.51 4.52
C ASP A 66 3.46 -13.31 3.67
N MET A 67 2.65 -12.84 2.73
CA MET A 67 3.00 -11.70 1.88
C MET A 67 3.02 -10.38 2.67
N MET A 68 2.14 -10.22 3.67
CA MET A 68 2.10 -9.03 4.51
C MET A 68 3.42 -8.80 5.26
N GLU A 69 3.95 -9.86 5.87
CA GLU A 69 5.19 -9.75 6.64
C GLU A 69 6.37 -9.42 5.74
N LYS A 70 6.42 -10.06 4.57
CA LYS A 70 7.46 -9.78 3.58
C LYS A 70 7.39 -8.33 3.11
N GLU A 71 6.23 -7.85 2.66
CA GLU A 71 6.10 -6.46 2.18
C GLU A 71 6.40 -5.43 3.29
N ALA A 72 5.88 -5.66 4.51
CA ALA A 72 6.15 -4.77 5.64
C ALA A 72 7.64 -4.79 6.05
N HIS A 73 8.30 -5.94 5.97
CA HIS A 73 9.73 -6.07 6.22
C HIS A 73 10.55 -5.33 5.17
N ASP A 74 10.26 -5.55 3.89
CA ASP A 74 10.94 -4.91 2.77
C ASP A 74 10.82 -3.37 2.83
N LEU A 75 9.65 -2.84 3.17
CA LEU A 75 9.46 -1.40 3.38
C LEU A 75 10.33 -0.87 4.52
N LYS A 76 10.42 -1.59 5.64
CA LYS A 76 11.28 -1.19 6.77
C LYS A 76 12.76 -1.23 6.41
N LEU A 77 13.20 -2.21 5.64
CA LEU A 77 14.58 -2.27 5.15
C LEU A 77 14.88 -1.10 4.21
N LEU A 78 13.99 -0.82 3.25
CA LEU A 78 14.15 0.31 2.34
C LEU A 78 14.17 1.64 3.08
N ALA A 79 13.31 1.82 4.07
CA ALA A 79 13.30 3.03 4.91
C ALA A 79 14.63 3.22 5.67
N LYS A 80 15.26 2.12 6.07
CA LYS A 80 16.52 2.16 6.84
C LYS A 80 17.77 2.34 5.97
N TYR A 81 17.81 1.70 4.82
CA TYR A 81 19.04 1.58 4.02
C TYR A 81 19.01 2.28 2.68
N SER A 82 17.83 2.65 2.17
CA SER A 82 17.68 3.34 0.89
C SER A 82 17.51 4.85 1.08
N THR A 83 17.98 5.60 0.10
CA THR A 83 17.69 7.05 -0.02
C THR A 83 16.34 7.34 -0.65
N VAL A 84 15.65 6.31 -1.16
CA VAL A 84 14.31 6.44 -1.72
C VAL A 84 13.30 6.54 -0.59
N ARG A 85 12.45 7.58 -0.63
CA ARG A 85 11.36 7.71 0.31
C ARG A 85 10.33 6.61 0.07
N VAL A 86 10.10 5.80 1.08
CA VAL A 86 9.05 4.79 1.13
C VAL A 86 8.10 5.10 2.29
N PRO A 87 6.84 4.61 2.25
CA PRO A 87 5.90 4.84 3.34
C PRO A 87 6.33 4.08 4.61
N ASP A 88 6.20 4.73 5.75
CA ASP A 88 6.39 4.07 7.04
C ASP A 88 5.27 3.07 7.31
N VAL A 89 5.63 1.87 7.78
CA VAL A 89 4.67 0.86 8.22
C VAL A 89 4.20 1.21 9.63
N LEU A 90 2.92 1.55 9.75
CA LEU A 90 2.30 1.98 11.00
C LEU A 90 1.84 0.80 11.87
N PHE A 91 1.34 -0.26 11.25
CA PHE A 91 0.93 -1.50 11.91
C PHE A 91 0.88 -2.67 10.94
N THR A 92 0.94 -3.87 11.49
CA THR A 92 0.61 -5.12 10.82
C THR A 92 -0.49 -5.84 11.60
N ARG A 93 -1.33 -6.62 10.91
CA ARG A 93 -2.41 -7.38 11.51
C ARG A 93 -2.62 -8.68 10.75
N ARG A 94 -2.53 -9.78 11.47
CA ARG A 94 -2.91 -11.11 10.95
C ARG A 94 -4.42 -11.22 10.78
N GLY A 95 -4.82 -12.02 9.81
CA GLY A 95 -6.22 -12.36 9.60
C GLY A 95 -6.80 -13.14 10.79
N ASP A 96 -8.07 -12.88 11.09
CA ASP A 96 -8.86 -13.56 12.10
C ASP A 96 -10.35 -13.61 11.68
N GLU A 97 -11.25 -13.95 12.61
CA GLU A 97 -12.69 -14.03 12.33
C GLU A 97 -13.31 -12.68 11.92
N LYS A 98 -12.77 -11.55 12.39
CA LYS A 98 -13.28 -10.21 12.09
C LYS A 98 -12.79 -9.68 10.75
N ILE A 99 -11.52 -9.91 10.43
CA ILE A 99 -10.89 -9.56 9.17
C ILE A 99 -10.15 -10.81 8.69
N PRO A 100 -10.72 -11.58 7.76
CA PRO A 100 -10.23 -12.91 7.44
C PRO A 100 -8.98 -12.94 6.56
N VAL A 101 -8.33 -11.82 6.36
CA VAL A 101 -7.09 -11.68 5.59
C VAL A 101 -6.08 -10.83 6.33
N ASP A 102 -4.81 -11.07 6.06
CA ASP A 102 -3.72 -10.25 6.58
C ASP A 102 -3.80 -8.83 6.02
N CYS A 103 -3.46 -7.85 6.84
CA CYS A 103 -3.37 -6.47 6.39
C CYS A 103 -2.29 -5.69 7.14
N TYR A 104 -1.85 -4.60 6.54
CA TYR A 104 -0.98 -3.64 7.20
C TYR A 104 -1.39 -2.21 6.83
N GLY A 105 -1.15 -1.30 7.76
CA GLY A 105 -1.32 0.13 7.56
C GLY A 105 0.02 0.80 7.33
N MET A 106 0.06 1.70 6.38
CA MET A 106 1.25 2.48 6.06
C MET A 106 0.92 3.95 5.87
N GLU A 107 1.91 4.81 6.04
CA GLU A 107 1.81 6.24 5.74
C GLU A 107 1.26 6.44 4.32
N ARG A 108 0.39 7.43 4.16
CA ARG A 108 -0.02 7.86 2.84
C ARG A 108 0.96 8.89 2.32
N ILE A 109 1.71 8.53 1.29
CA ILE A 109 2.54 9.47 0.55
C ILE A 109 1.66 10.22 -0.45
N GLU A 110 1.69 11.55 -0.38
CA GLU A 110 1.00 12.39 -1.34
C GLU A 110 1.69 12.32 -2.70
N GLY A 111 0.90 12.26 -3.74
CA GLY A 111 1.40 12.18 -5.11
C GLY A 111 0.31 11.88 -6.12
N LYS A 112 0.66 11.93 -7.38
CA LYS A 112 -0.22 11.56 -8.48
C LYS A 112 0.27 10.23 -9.07
N SER A 113 -0.61 9.25 -9.13
CA SER A 113 -0.41 8.03 -9.91
C SER A 113 -0.60 8.37 -11.40
N SER A 114 0.47 8.77 -12.08
CA SER A 114 0.37 9.36 -13.43
C SER A 114 0.85 8.47 -14.56
N LEU A 115 1.11 7.19 -14.30
CA LEU A 115 1.76 6.33 -15.27
C LEU A 115 0.79 5.52 -16.11
N PHE A 116 -0.18 6.19 -16.72
CA PHE A 116 -0.84 5.61 -17.86
C PHE A 116 -0.06 5.98 -19.13
N ALA A 117 0.08 5.03 -20.04
CA ALA A 117 0.79 5.21 -21.31
C ALA A 117 0.38 6.50 -22.05
N LEU A 118 -0.90 6.86 -21.99
CA LEU A 118 -1.43 8.08 -22.58
C LEU A 118 -0.87 9.34 -21.91
N GLY A 119 -0.75 9.36 -20.59
CA GLY A 119 -0.14 10.48 -19.85
C GLY A 119 1.32 10.68 -20.23
N MET A 120 2.07 9.60 -20.43
CA MET A 120 3.47 9.65 -20.88
C MET A 120 3.62 10.16 -22.30
N LEU A 121 2.63 9.94 -23.18
CA LEU A 121 2.63 10.47 -24.54
C LEU A 121 2.37 11.99 -24.59
N LEU A 122 1.59 12.51 -23.63
CA LEU A 122 1.21 13.91 -23.55
C LEU A 122 2.29 14.80 -22.92
N ILE A 123 3.26 14.23 -22.19
CA ILE A 123 4.38 14.99 -21.63
C ILE A 123 5.51 15.13 -22.67
N GLY A 124 6.09 16.34 -22.73
CA GLY A 124 7.17 16.63 -23.67
C GLY A 124 8.42 15.78 -23.48
N LYS A 125 9.25 15.65 -24.52
CA LYS A 125 10.47 14.80 -24.54
C LYS A 125 11.40 15.06 -23.35
N LYS A 126 11.57 16.32 -22.93
CA LYS A 126 12.40 16.71 -21.78
C LYS A 126 11.88 16.07 -20.49
N ARG A 127 10.58 16.21 -20.19
CA ARG A 127 9.98 15.64 -18.98
C ARG A 127 9.98 14.12 -18.95
N ARG A 128 9.85 13.47 -20.12
CA ARG A 128 9.98 11.99 -20.23
C ARG A 128 11.39 11.54 -19.86
N LYS A 129 12.41 12.28 -20.31
CA LYS A 129 13.80 12.00 -19.96
C LYS A 129 14.04 12.19 -18.46
N GLU A 130 13.61 13.31 -17.89
CA GLU A 130 13.72 13.58 -16.44
C GLU A 130 13.05 12.49 -15.60
N PHE A 131 11.88 12.02 -16.03
CA PHE A 131 11.17 10.92 -15.37
C PHE A 131 11.97 9.60 -15.45
N ALA A 132 12.48 9.26 -16.63
CA ALA A 132 13.30 8.06 -16.82
C ALA A 132 14.58 8.10 -15.96
N ASP A 133 15.24 9.25 -15.88
CA ASP A 133 16.43 9.47 -15.06
C ASP A 133 16.09 9.30 -13.56
N GLN A 134 14.95 9.82 -13.10
CA GLN A 134 14.49 9.65 -11.71
C GLN A 134 14.18 8.19 -11.38
N VAL A 135 13.49 7.48 -12.27
CA VAL A 135 13.19 6.04 -12.09
C VAL A 135 14.49 5.23 -12.03
N THR A 136 15.43 5.49 -12.93
CA THR A 136 16.74 4.82 -12.95
C THR A 136 17.51 5.07 -11.66
N THR A 137 17.53 6.31 -11.18
CA THR A 137 18.19 6.68 -9.91
C THR A 137 17.55 5.97 -8.73
N ALA A 138 16.22 5.93 -8.67
CA ALA A 138 15.50 5.24 -7.60
C ALA A 138 15.76 3.72 -7.61
N LEU A 139 15.73 3.09 -8.77
CA LEU A 139 16.04 1.66 -8.93
C LEU A 139 17.49 1.36 -8.49
N HIS A 140 18.43 2.21 -8.88
CA HIS A 140 19.83 2.05 -8.46
C HIS A 140 19.98 2.15 -6.95
N ALA A 141 19.34 3.14 -6.32
CA ALA A 141 19.35 3.30 -4.87
C ALA A 141 18.74 2.09 -4.12
N ILE A 142 17.69 1.47 -4.68
CA ILE A 142 17.08 0.26 -4.11
C ILE A 142 18.02 -0.95 -4.23
N HIS A 143 18.67 -1.12 -5.37
CA HIS A 143 19.55 -2.25 -5.61
C HIS A 143 20.93 -2.15 -4.92
N SER A 144 21.27 -0.97 -4.41
CA SER A 144 22.51 -0.71 -3.70
C SER A 144 22.38 -0.83 -2.17
N CYS A 145 21.18 -1.25 -1.69
CA CYS A 145 20.91 -1.44 -0.28
C CYS A 145 21.46 -2.76 0.25
#